data_764d6d86fcacb4344d8088afb7b945a6
#
_entry.id   764d6d86fcacb4344d8088afb7b945a6
#
_cell.length_a   1.000
_cell.length_b   1.000
_cell.length_c   1.000
_cell.angle_alpha   90.00
_cell.angle_beta   90.00
_cell.angle_gamma   90.00
#
_symmetry.space_group_name_H-M   'P 1'
#
loop_
_entity.id
_entity.type
_entity.pdbx_description
1 polymer ?
#
loop_
_entity_poly.entity_id
_entity_poly.type
_entity_poly.pdbx_seq_one_letter_code
_entity_poly.pdbx_strand_id
1 'polypeptide(L)'
;SAVSSLSALAADADPDVLKVALLPDENASELIKRNQPLKDYLEEHLDKKVQLIVTTDYSSMIEAMRFGRIDLAYFGPLSYVMAKSKSDIEPFAVTVIDGKPTYRSVIIANVASGVNEYADLKGKKMAYGDRASTSSHLIPKTVLLETAGLTGGRDYEEYFVGTHDAVAVNVANGNADAGGLSEVIFNHVVERGLIDPSKVKVLGYSGEYPQYPWAMRSNLSPELKTKVRDVFVGIDDPEVLRNFKAEAFAPITDADYDVIRKMGSLLGLDFATM
;
A
#
# COMPACT_ATOMS: atom_id res chain seq x y z
N SER A 1 18.01 -48.59 13.27
CA SER A 1 17.97 -47.32 13.99
C SER A 1 17.11 -46.30 13.24
N ALA A 2 15.83 -46.20 13.63
CA ALA A 2 14.95 -45.19 13.08
C ALA A 2 15.29 -43.85 13.74
N VAL A 3 15.83 -42.92 12.98
CA VAL A 3 15.96 -41.53 13.39
C VAL A 3 14.58 -40.89 13.22
N SER A 4 13.84 -40.82 14.30
CA SER A 4 12.63 -40.00 14.35
C SER A 4 13.05 -38.53 14.28
N SER A 5 12.93 -37.93 13.11
CA SER A 5 12.96 -36.48 12.98
C SER A 5 11.70 -35.93 13.64
N LEU A 6 11.78 -35.55 14.91
CA LEU A 6 10.83 -34.65 15.51
C LEU A 6 10.98 -33.33 14.77
N SER A 7 10.06 -33.06 13.85
CA SER A 7 9.78 -31.69 13.44
C SER A 7 9.29 -30.97 14.70
N ALA A 8 10.18 -30.23 15.33
CA ALA A 8 9.78 -29.31 16.37
C ALA A 8 8.76 -28.37 15.72
N LEU A 9 7.49 -28.50 16.08
CA LEU A 9 6.49 -27.47 15.83
C LEU A 9 7.12 -26.19 16.35
N ALA A 10 7.39 -25.25 15.46
CA ALA A 10 7.89 -23.95 15.86
C ALA A 10 6.93 -23.42 16.91
N ALA A 11 7.42 -23.16 18.12
CA ALA A 11 6.60 -22.59 19.18
C ALA A 11 6.02 -21.28 18.68
N ASP A 12 4.73 -21.00 18.99
CA ASP A 12 4.08 -19.75 18.66
C ASP A 12 4.93 -18.58 19.18
N ALA A 13 5.22 -17.62 18.29
CA ALA A 13 6.15 -16.55 18.60
C ALA A 13 5.50 -15.45 19.43
N ASP A 14 6.21 -15.05 20.47
CA ASP A 14 5.89 -13.90 21.31
C ASP A 14 7.15 -13.03 21.46
N PRO A 15 7.49 -12.25 20.42
CA PRO A 15 8.75 -11.51 20.42
C PRO A 15 8.72 -10.37 21.43
N ASP A 16 9.86 -10.11 22.11
CA ASP A 16 10.03 -8.99 23.02
C ASP A 16 10.02 -7.64 22.29
N VAL A 17 10.57 -7.63 21.10
CA VAL A 17 10.56 -6.48 20.19
C VAL A 17 9.66 -6.80 19.01
N LEU A 18 8.55 -6.06 18.89
CA LEU A 18 7.61 -6.21 17.80
C LEU A 18 8.08 -5.36 16.62
N LYS A 19 8.34 -6.02 15.49
CA LYS A 19 8.80 -5.37 14.26
C LYS A 19 7.61 -5.00 13.40
N VAL A 20 7.38 -3.71 13.24
CA VAL A 20 6.21 -3.14 12.56
C VAL A 20 6.66 -2.40 11.31
N ALA A 21 6.32 -2.91 10.15
CA ALA A 21 6.67 -2.31 8.87
C ALA A 21 5.56 -1.44 8.33
N LEU A 22 5.95 -0.31 7.77
CA LEU A 22 5.08 0.64 7.09
C LEU A 22 5.40 0.61 5.60
N LEU A 23 4.36 0.60 4.76
CA LEU A 23 4.52 0.61 3.31
C LEU A 23 5.27 1.87 2.86
N PRO A 24 6.34 1.73 2.04
CA PRO A 24 7.09 2.89 1.56
C PRO A 24 6.37 3.57 0.37
N ASP A 25 5.15 4.04 0.59
CA ASP A 25 4.31 4.69 -0.40
C ASP A 25 4.54 6.20 -0.52
N GLU A 26 5.26 6.76 0.45
CA GLU A 26 5.73 8.15 0.51
C GLU A 26 7.19 8.15 1.00
N ASN A 27 7.77 9.33 1.19
CA ASN A 27 9.14 9.46 1.68
C ASN A 27 9.36 8.71 3.01
N ALA A 28 10.36 7.82 3.06
CA ALA A 28 10.60 6.91 4.18
C ALA A 28 10.91 7.62 5.50
N SER A 29 11.73 8.68 5.47
CA SER A 29 12.08 9.42 6.69
C SER A 29 10.88 10.14 7.28
N GLU A 30 10.00 10.66 6.43
CA GLU A 30 8.74 11.29 6.85
C GLU A 30 7.76 10.26 7.45
N LEU A 31 7.67 9.07 6.87
CA LEU A 31 6.82 8.01 7.38
C LEU A 31 7.24 7.59 8.80
N ILE A 32 8.53 7.38 9.04
CA ILE A 32 9.04 7.01 10.37
C ILE A 32 8.76 8.13 11.37
N LYS A 33 9.07 9.37 11.00
CA LYS A 33 8.89 10.53 11.88
C LYS A 33 7.42 10.73 12.27
N ARG A 34 6.52 10.68 11.29
CA ARG A 34 5.08 10.86 11.51
C ARG A 34 4.45 9.74 12.32
N ASN A 35 5.04 8.55 12.31
CA ASN A 35 4.48 7.36 12.97
C ASN A 35 5.10 7.05 14.33
N GLN A 36 5.89 7.97 14.93
CA GLN A 36 6.30 7.84 16.31
C GLN A 36 5.10 7.74 17.28
N PRO A 37 3.99 8.48 17.09
CA PRO A 37 2.80 8.28 17.92
C PRO A 37 2.23 6.85 17.86
N LEU A 38 2.24 6.19 16.69
CA LEU A 38 1.84 4.79 16.57
C LEU A 38 2.76 3.88 17.41
N LYS A 39 4.07 4.08 17.29
CA LYS A 39 5.05 3.31 18.06
C LYS A 39 4.77 3.42 19.56
N ASP A 40 4.63 4.65 20.06
CA ASP A 40 4.38 4.91 21.47
C ASP A 40 3.06 4.29 21.94
N TYR A 41 2.01 4.42 21.13
CA TYR A 41 0.70 3.83 21.42
C TYR A 41 0.77 2.30 21.51
N LEU A 42 1.44 1.65 20.56
CA LEU A 42 1.59 0.19 20.56
C LEU A 42 2.45 -0.30 21.72
N GLU A 43 3.53 0.40 22.06
CA GLU A 43 4.38 0.04 23.21
C GLU A 43 3.59 0.09 24.52
N GLU A 44 2.76 1.12 24.69
CA GLU A 44 1.92 1.25 25.89
C GLU A 44 0.85 0.16 25.98
N HIS A 45 0.14 -0.12 24.88
CA HIS A 45 -1.01 -1.02 24.89
C HIS A 45 -0.66 -2.50 24.73
N LEU A 46 0.51 -2.81 24.17
CA LEU A 46 0.97 -4.19 23.99
C LEU A 46 2.00 -4.64 25.03
N ASP A 47 2.50 -3.72 25.84
CA ASP A 47 3.59 -3.98 26.80
C ASP A 47 4.80 -4.65 26.13
N LYS A 48 5.22 -4.09 25.00
CA LYS A 48 6.34 -4.56 24.18
C LYS A 48 7.13 -3.38 23.65
N LYS A 49 8.39 -3.59 23.34
CA LYS A 49 9.14 -2.65 22.50
C LYS A 49 8.67 -2.79 21.05
N VAL A 50 8.62 -1.68 20.35
CA VAL A 50 8.23 -1.62 18.93
C VAL A 50 9.37 -1.02 18.12
N GLN A 51 9.70 -1.68 17.01
CA GLN A 51 10.63 -1.17 16.01
C GLN A 51 9.87 -0.88 14.73
N LEU A 52 9.83 0.39 14.33
CA LEU A 52 9.27 0.77 13.04
C LEU A 52 10.27 0.49 11.94
N ILE A 53 9.81 -0.09 10.84
CA ILE A 53 10.61 -0.44 9.68
C ILE A 53 9.97 0.17 8.44
N VAL A 54 10.76 0.85 7.63
CA VAL A 54 10.38 1.27 6.27
C VAL A 54 11.48 0.78 5.34
N THR A 55 11.12 -0.07 4.41
CA THR A 55 12.04 -0.64 3.42
C THR A 55 12.24 0.33 2.25
N THR A 56 13.20 0.01 1.37
CA THR A 56 13.52 0.88 0.22
C THR A 56 12.43 0.87 -0.85
N ASP A 57 11.69 -0.23 -0.99
CA ASP A 57 10.59 -0.41 -1.93
C ASP A 57 9.58 -1.46 -1.43
N TYR A 58 8.49 -1.63 -2.17
CA TYR A 58 7.44 -2.60 -1.82
C TYR A 58 7.94 -4.04 -1.87
N SER A 59 8.75 -4.38 -2.86
CA SER A 59 9.31 -5.73 -3.02
C SER A 59 10.16 -6.13 -1.82
N SER A 60 11.00 -5.23 -1.33
CA SER A 60 11.83 -5.46 -0.14
C SER A 60 10.98 -5.72 1.10
N MET A 61 9.84 -5.05 1.24
CA MET A 61 8.91 -5.27 2.35
C MET A 61 8.24 -6.65 2.25
N ILE A 62 7.81 -7.05 1.07
CA ILE A 62 7.23 -8.36 0.80
C ILE A 62 8.26 -9.46 1.16
N GLU A 63 9.51 -9.32 0.74
CA GLU A 63 10.57 -10.27 1.03
C GLU A 63 10.94 -10.30 2.53
N ALA A 64 10.95 -9.14 3.20
CA ALA A 64 11.20 -9.09 4.64
C ALA A 64 10.09 -9.84 5.43
N MET A 65 8.84 -9.73 5.00
CA MET A 65 7.74 -10.51 5.58
C MET A 65 7.93 -12.01 5.31
N ARG A 66 8.29 -12.37 4.08
CA ARG A 66 8.51 -13.76 3.68
C ARG A 66 9.56 -14.45 4.54
N PHE A 67 10.63 -13.75 4.87
CA PHE A 67 11.73 -14.29 5.68
C PHE A 67 11.57 -14.07 7.19
N GLY A 68 10.40 -13.71 7.65
CA GLY A 68 10.10 -13.59 9.08
C GLY A 68 10.78 -12.41 9.78
N ARG A 69 11.17 -11.38 9.04
CA ARG A 69 11.84 -10.17 9.58
C ARG A 69 10.87 -9.09 10.02
N ILE A 70 9.58 -9.28 9.80
CA ILE A 70 8.49 -8.37 10.14
C ILE A 70 7.41 -9.16 10.85
N ASP A 71 6.86 -8.60 11.92
CA ASP A 71 5.77 -9.21 12.68
C ASP A 71 4.41 -8.67 12.24
N LEU A 72 4.30 -7.35 12.11
CA LEU A 72 3.12 -6.64 11.63
C LEU A 72 3.49 -5.78 10.44
N ALA A 73 2.61 -5.67 9.46
CA ALA A 73 2.86 -4.88 8.26
C ALA A 73 1.62 -4.13 7.80
N TYR A 74 1.80 -2.85 7.51
CA TYR A 74 0.81 -2.02 6.82
C TYR A 74 1.09 -2.09 5.33
N PHE A 75 0.32 -2.91 4.63
CA PHE A 75 0.44 -3.10 3.18
C PHE A 75 -0.55 -2.24 2.40
N GLY A 76 -0.29 -2.02 1.13
CA GLY A 76 -1.34 -1.73 0.17
C GLY A 76 -2.08 -3.03 -0.21
N PRO A 77 -3.26 -2.95 -0.84
CA PRO A 77 -4.02 -4.14 -1.21
C PRO A 77 -3.26 -5.12 -2.12
N LEU A 78 -2.58 -4.63 -3.14
CA LEU A 78 -1.80 -5.48 -4.05
C LEU A 78 -0.57 -6.08 -3.36
N SER A 79 0.22 -5.27 -2.66
CA SER A 79 1.40 -5.77 -1.93
C SER A 79 1.01 -6.78 -0.85
N TYR A 80 -0.15 -6.62 -0.21
CA TYR A 80 -0.71 -7.62 0.69
C TYR A 80 -0.97 -8.95 -0.05
N VAL A 81 -1.67 -8.92 -1.17
CA VAL A 81 -1.97 -10.13 -1.95
C VAL A 81 -0.69 -10.82 -2.43
N MET A 82 0.30 -10.05 -2.86
CA MET A 82 1.61 -10.57 -3.24
C MET A 82 2.32 -11.23 -2.05
N ALA A 83 2.36 -10.57 -0.90
CA ALA A 83 2.94 -11.11 0.32
C ALA A 83 2.21 -12.38 0.79
N LYS A 84 0.88 -12.38 0.74
CA LYS A 84 0.04 -13.54 1.08
C LYS A 84 0.33 -14.75 0.19
N SER A 85 0.64 -14.54 -1.07
CA SER A 85 1.00 -15.63 -2.00
C SER A 85 2.35 -16.28 -1.68
N LYS A 86 3.20 -15.62 -0.89
CA LYS A 86 4.58 -16.06 -0.57
C LYS A 86 4.81 -16.36 0.91
N SER A 87 3.87 -15.99 1.78
CA SER A 87 4.05 -16.04 3.23
C SER A 87 2.75 -16.44 3.91
N ASP A 88 2.88 -17.06 5.08
CA ASP A 88 1.72 -17.35 5.93
C ASP A 88 1.45 -16.13 6.83
N ILE A 89 0.57 -15.27 6.34
CA ILE A 89 0.14 -14.04 7.00
C ILE A 89 -1.38 -13.94 6.98
N GLU A 90 -1.92 -13.13 7.86
CA GLU A 90 -3.36 -12.88 7.95
C GLU A 90 -3.65 -11.38 8.13
N PRO A 91 -4.65 -10.84 7.42
CA PRO A 91 -5.05 -9.45 7.60
C PRO A 91 -5.89 -9.35 8.88
N PHE A 92 -5.78 -8.22 9.59
CA PHE A 92 -6.53 -8.06 10.85
C PHE A 92 -7.20 -6.70 11.03
N ALA A 93 -6.81 -5.71 10.25
CA ALA A 93 -7.43 -4.38 10.33
C ALA A 93 -7.32 -3.65 8.99
N VAL A 94 -8.26 -2.79 8.72
CA VAL A 94 -8.29 -1.97 7.50
C VAL A 94 -8.52 -0.51 7.86
N THR A 95 -7.89 0.38 7.10
CA THR A 95 -8.07 1.83 7.22
C THR A 95 -9.49 2.25 6.83
N VAL A 96 -10.11 3.10 7.63
CA VAL A 96 -11.43 3.68 7.38
C VAL A 96 -11.28 5.18 7.20
N ILE A 97 -11.77 5.72 6.08
CA ILE A 97 -11.80 7.14 5.75
C ILE A 97 -13.19 7.52 5.28
N ASP A 98 -13.76 8.60 5.80
CA ASP A 98 -15.12 9.06 5.50
C ASP A 98 -16.17 7.94 5.70
N GLY A 99 -16.01 7.16 6.76
CA GLY A 99 -16.89 6.05 7.11
C GLY A 99 -16.77 4.82 6.21
N LYS A 100 -15.78 4.77 5.31
CA LYS A 100 -15.63 3.71 4.30
C LYS A 100 -14.29 3.00 4.44
N PRO A 101 -14.27 1.64 4.32
CA PRO A 101 -13.05 0.86 4.25
C PRO A 101 -12.52 0.75 2.81
N THR A 102 -12.80 1.74 1.97
CA THR A 102 -12.46 1.75 0.54
C THR A 102 -11.78 3.07 0.15
N TYR A 103 -11.07 3.06 -0.95
CA TYR A 103 -10.43 4.22 -1.55
C TYR A 103 -10.35 4.07 -3.07
N ARG A 104 -9.92 5.13 -3.76
CA ARG A 104 -9.80 5.12 -5.22
C ARG A 104 -8.48 5.74 -5.67
N SER A 105 -8.13 5.44 -6.92
CA SER A 105 -7.04 6.10 -7.62
C SER A 105 -7.53 7.36 -8.32
N VAL A 106 -6.60 8.27 -8.52
CA VAL A 106 -6.76 9.44 -9.39
C VAL A 106 -5.72 9.36 -10.50
N ILE A 107 -6.10 9.71 -11.72
CA ILE A 107 -5.18 9.91 -12.83
C ILE A 107 -5.09 11.41 -13.09
N ILE A 108 -3.88 11.94 -13.02
CA ILE A 108 -3.58 13.36 -13.22
C ILE A 108 -2.72 13.54 -14.48
N ALA A 109 -2.77 14.71 -15.06
CA ALA A 109 -1.92 15.08 -16.19
C ALA A 109 -1.27 16.45 -15.95
N ASN A 110 -0.09 16.66 -16.52
CA ASN A 110 0.52 17.97 -16.60
C ASN A 110 -0.31 18.85 -17.55
N VAL A 111 -0.62 20.06 -17.15
CA VAL A 111 -1.48 20.98 -17.93
C VAL A 111 -0.90 21.34 -19.30
N ALA A 112 0.42 21.25 -19.49
CA ALA A 112 1.10 21.53 -20.75
C ALA A 112 1.33 20.27 -21.61
N SER A 113 0.90 19.09 -21.17
CA SER A 113 1.18 17.82 -21.85
C SER A 113 0.36 17.58 -23.13
N GLY A 114 -0.74 18.30 -23.29
CA GLY A 114 -1.73 18.05 -24.35
C GLY A 114 -2.66 16.87 -24.04
N VAL A 115 -2.55 16.27 -22.85
CA VAL A 115 -3.42 15.17 -22.40
C VAL A 115 -4.64 15.74 -21.72
N ASN A 116 -5.83 15.60 -22.33
CA ASN A 116 -7.11 16.07 -21.83
C ASN A 116 -8.05 14.92 -21.46
N GLU A 117 -7.84 13.76 -22.05
CA GLU A 117 -8.58 12.53 -21.79
C GLU A 117 -7.64 11.33 -21.87
N TYR A 118 -8.07 10.16 -21.43
CA TYR A 118 -7.19 8.97 -21.38
C TYR A 118 -6.64 8.58 -22.76
N ALA A 119 -7.44 8.70 -23.81
CA ALA A 119 -7.00 8.36 -25.17
C ALA A 119 -5.79 9.18 -25.63
N ASP A 120 -5.63 10.40 -25.12
CA ASP A 120 -4.50 11.27 -25.46
C ASP A 120 -3.16 10.77 -24.90
N LEU A 121 -3.20 9.79 -24.00
CA LEU A 121 -1.99 9.17 -23.44
C LEU A 121 -1.23 8.29 -24.45
N LYS A 122 -1.83 7.94 -25.58
CA LYS A 122 -1.13 7.19 -26.61
C LYS A 122 0.13 7.92 -27.08
N GLY A 123 1.28 7.25 -26.97
CA GLY A 123 2.58 7.82 -27.31
C GLY A 123 3.17 8.76 -26.25
N LYS A 124 2.54 8.86 -25.09
CA LYS A 124 2.96 9.72 -23.98
C LYS A 124 3.65 8.90 -22.88
N LYS A 125 4.16 9.60 -21.86
CA LYS A 125 4.80 9.01 -20.69
C LYS A 125 3.84 9.05 -19.51
N MET A 126 3.52 7.87 -18.96
CA MET A 126 2.69 7.69 -17.78
C MET A 126 3.58 7.34 -16.57
N ALA A 127 3.54 8.16 -15.52
CA ALA A 127 4.21 7.86 -14.28
C ALA A 127 3.37 6.91 -13.41
N TYR A 128 4.02 5.85 -12.96
CA TYR A 128 3.52 4.94 -11.94
C TYR A 128 4.42 5.02 -10.70
N GLY A 129 3.90 4.65 -9.54
CA GLY A 129 4.70 4.54 -8.32
C GLY A 129 5.54 3.27 -8.31
N ASP A 130 5.29 2.38 -7.37
CA ASP A 130 5.93 1.07 -7.31
C ASP A 130 5.16 0.04 -8.15
N ARG A 131 5.86 -0.95 -8.73
CA ARG A 131 5.23 -2.05 -9.48
C ARG A 131 4.22 -2.84 -8.66
N ALA A 132 4.42 -2.92 -7.34
CA ALA A 132 3.54 -3.61 -6.41
C ALA A 132 2.46 -2.70 -5.81
N SER A 133 2.30 -1.47 -6.30
CA SER A 133 1.27 -0.55 -5.84
C SER A 133 -0.06 -0.82 -6.51
N THR A 134 -1.13 -0.82 -5.71
CA THR A 134 -2.50 -0.91 -6.19
C THR A 134 -2.92 0.36 -6.91
N SER A 135 -2.95 1.47 -6.18
CA SER A 135 -3.53 2.74 -6.67
C SER A 135 -2.58 3.58 -7.51
N SER A 136 -1.26 3.32 -7.46
CA SER A 136 -0.32 4.01 -8.35
C SER A 136 0.21 3.14 -9.49
N HIS A 137 -0.26 1.91 -9.66
CA HIS A 137 0.10 1.05 -10.78
C HIS A 137 -1.08 0.21 -11.30
N LEU A 138 -1.53 -0.79 -10.51
CA LEU A 138 -2.52 -1.79 -10.96
C LEU A 138 -3.83 -1.13 -11.41
N ILE A 139 -4.41 -0.27 -10.59
CA ILE A 139 -5.70 0.37 -10.87
C ILE A 139 -5.59 1.33 -12.07
N PRO A 140 -4.67 2.31 -12.10
CA PRO A 140 -4.59 3.21 -13.25
C PRO A 140 -4.26 2.48 -14.55
N LYS A 141 -3.43 1.46 -14.52
CA LYS A 141 -3.14 0.61 -15.69
C LYS A 141 -4.41 -0.07 -16.22
N THR A 142 -5.22 -0.62 -15.32
CA THR A 142 -6.50 -1.26 -15.65
C THR A 142 -7.49 -0.25 -16.22
N VAL A 143 -7.58 0.94 -15.63
CA VAL A 143 -8.45 2.02 -16.13
C VAL A 143 -8.09 2.40 -17.57
N LEU A 144 -6.80 2.58 -17.85
CA LEU A 144 -6.35 2.92 -19.20
C LEU A 144 -6.64 1.80 -20.22
N LEU A 145 -6.50 0.54 -19.80
CA LEU A 145 -6.82 -0.60 -20.65
C LEU A 145 -8.33 -0.70 -20.92
N GLU A 146 -9.14 -0.69 -19.87
CA GLU A 146 -10.58 -0.92 -19.99
C GLU A 146 -11.34 0.27 -20.58
N THR A 147 -10.91 1.50 -20.27
CA THR A 147 -11.62 2.70 -20.70
C THR A 147 -11.14 3.24 -22.05
N ALA A 148 -9.84 3.12 -22.34
CA ALA A 148 -9.25 3.71 -23.56
C ALA A 148 -8.57 2.68 -24.48
N GLY A 149 -8.54 1.41 -24.09
CA GLY A 149 -7.90 0.34 -24.87
C GLY A 149 -6.38 0.48 -24.95
N LEU A 150 -5.76 1.18 -24.01
CA LEU A 150 -4.31 1.43 -24.00
C LEU A 150 -3.59 0.39 -23.13
N THR A 151 -2.60 -0.27 -23.72
CA THR A 151 -1.72 -1.23 -23.06
C THR A 151 -0.38 -0.58 -22.74
N GLY A 152 0.00 -0.60 -21.46
CA GLY A 152 1.28 -0.05 -21.02
C GLY A 152 2.48 -0.72 -21.68
N GLY A 153 3.47 0.06 -22.03
CA GLY A 153 4.67 -0.37 -22.75
C GLY A 153 4.48 -0.44 -24.27
N ARG A 154 3.29 -0.82 -24.75
CA ARG A 154 2.96 -0.84 -26.16
C ARG A 154 2.42 0.51 -26.65
N ASP A 155 1.43 1.06 -25.94
CA ASP A 155 0.71 2.26 -26.38
C ASP A 155 1.21 3.54 -25.72
N TYR A 156 1.85 3.43 -24.56
CA TYR A 156 2.48 4.54 -23.84
C TYR A 156 3.70 4.04 -23.06
N GLU A 157 4.62 4.96 -22.74
CA GLU A 157 5.79 4.64 -21.93
C GLU A 157 5.39 4.55 -20.46
N GLU A 158 5.79 3.47 -19.80
CA GLU A 158 5.63 3.29 -18.34
C GLU A 158 6.87 3.80 -17.62
N TYR A 159 6.68 4.75 -16.71
CA TYR A 159 7.77 5.38 -15.95
C TYR A 159 7.53 5.20 -14.46
N PHE A 160 8.24 4.25 -13.86
CA PHE A 160 8.10 3.92 -12.43
C PHE A 160 9.00 4.81 -11.59
N VAL A 161 8.40 5.58 -10.69
CA VAL A 161 9.10 6.57 -9.85
C VAL A 161 9.16 6.20 -8.37
N GLY A 162 8.54 5.06 -7.96
CA GLY A 162 8.67 4.44 -6.66
C GLY A 162 7.59 4.80 -5.65
N THR A 163 7.23 6.08 -5.49
CA THR A 163 6.27 6.53 -4.48
C THR A 163 5.16 7.39 -5.09
N HIS A 164 4.05 7.54 -4.36
CA HIS A 164 2.90 8.34 -4.82
C HIS A 164 3.22 9.83 -4.89
N ASP A 165 3.91 10.36 -3.90
CA ASP A 165 4.35 11.76 -3.90
C ASP A 165 5.29 12.04 -5.08
N ALA A 166 6.19 11.11 -5.41
CA ALA A 166 7.05 11.21 -6.58
C ALA A 166 6.26 11.20 -7.90
N VAL A 167 5.16 10.44 -8.00
CA VAL A 167 4.26 10.51 -9.15
C VAL A 167 3.74 11.93 -9.35
N ALA A 168 3.17 12.52 -8.31
CA ALA A 168 2.63 13.89 -8.37
C ALA A 168 3.71 14.92 -8.74
N VAL A 169 4.88 14.82 -8.13
CA VAL A 169 6.01 15.74 -8.40
C VAL A 169 6.48 15.62 -9.85
N ASN A 170 6.66 14.40 -10.37
CA ASN A 170 7.11 14.20 -11.74
C ASN A 170 6.09 14.69 -12.78
N VAL A 171 4.80 14.53 -12.52
CA VAL A 171 3.76 15.07 -13.38
C VAL A 171 3.73 16.60 -13.31
N ALA A 172 3.78 17.19 -12.13
CA ALA A 172 3.79 18.64 -11.95
C ALA A 172 4.99 19.30 -12.64
N ASN A 173 6.16 18.65 -12.60
CA ASN A 173 7.41 19.15 -13.21
C ASN A 173 7.50 18.86 -14.73
N GLY A 174 6.56 18.11 -15.29
CA GLY A 174 6.57 17.75 -16.71
C GLY A 174 7.56 16.65 -17.08
N ASN A 175 8.12 15.92 -16.11
CA ASN A 175 8.96 14.75 -16.36
C ASN A 175 8.14 13.55 -16.85
N ALA A 176 6.86 13.55 -16.57
CA ALA A 176 5.87 12.65 -17.14
C ALA A 176 4.66 13.46 -17.60
N ASP A 177 3.94 12.97 -18.61
CA ASP A 177 2.77 13.64 -19.15
C ASP A 177 1.54 13.46 -18.26
N ALA A 178 1.44 12.30 -17.64
CA ALA A 178 0.38 11.94 -16.73
C ALA A 178 0.89 10.95 -15.67
N GLY A 179 0.08 10.66 -14.68
CA GLY A 179 0.42 9.69 -13.65
C GLY A 179 -0.80 9.23 -12.86
N GLY A 180 -0.66 8.07 -12.22
CA GLY A 180 -1.67 7.50 -11.33
C GLY A 180 -1.17 7.41 -9.90
N LEU A 181 -2.04 7.74 -8.96
CA LEU A 181 -1.75 7.63 -7.53
C LEU A 181 -3.04 7.54 -6.72
N SER A 182 -2.89 7.26 -5.42
CA SER A 182 -4.01 7.32 -4.47
C SER A 182 -4.58 8.73 -4.40
N GLU A 183 -5.90 8.89 -4.50
CA GLU A 183 -6.56 10.16 -4.30
C GLU A 183 -6.26 10.76 -2.92
N VAL A 184 -6.25 9.92 -1.88
CA VAL A 184 -5.95 10.34 -0.50
C VAL A 184 -4.56 10.96 -0.42
N ILE A 185 -3.56 10.32 -1.02
CA ILE A 185 -2.19 10.82 -1.03
C ILE A 185 -2.06 12.06 -1.92
N PHE A 186 -2.75 12.09 -3.07
CA PHE A 186 -2.77 13.27 -3.94
C PHE A 186 -3.29 14.51 -3.19
N ASN A 187 -4.42 14.38 -2.51
CA ASN A 187 -4.96 15.47 -1.70
C ASN A 187 -3.99 15.94 -0.62
N HIS A 188 -3.31 15.01 0.03
CA HIS A 188 -2.30 15.30 1.05
C HIS A 188 -1.08 16.04 0.46
N VAL A 189 -0.61 15.62 -0.71
CA VAL A 189 0.50 16.28 -1.44
C VAL A 189 0.14 17.73 -1.77
N VAL A 190 -1.09 17.97 -2.24
CA VAL A 190 -1.58 19.31 -2.54
C VAL A 190 -1.69 20.16 -1.26
N GLU A 191 -2.31 19.62 -0.21
CA GLU A 191 -2.48 20.32 1.08
C GLU A 191 -1.15 20.70 1.71
N ARG A 192 -0.13 19.87 1.59
CA ARG A 192 1.22 20.13 2.10
C ARG A 192 2.05 21.05 1.21
N GLY A 193 1.54 21.45 0.06
CA GLY A 193 2.27 22.32 -0.86
C GLY A 193 3.49 21.67 -1.52
N LEU A 194 3.51 20.32 -1.67
CA LEU A 194 4.63 19.61 -2.32
C LEU A 194 4.65 19.82 -3.82
N ILE A 195 3.52 20.20 -4.42
CA ILE A 195 3.39 20.60 -5.82
C ILE A 195 2.58 21.88 -5.93
N ASP A 196 2.77 22.59 -7.04
CA ASP A 196 1.86 23.66 -7.46
C ASP A 196 0.65 23.01 -8.15
N PRO A 197 -0.56 23.05 -7.55
CA PRO A 197 -1.73 22.39 -8.11
C PRO A 197 -2.17 22.96 -9.46
N SER A 198 -1.75 24.17 -9.82
CA SER A 198 -2.03 24.76 -11.13
C SER A 198 -1.28 24.10 -12.28
N LYS A 199 -0.23 23.29 -11.97
CA LYS A 199 0.55 22.56 -12.96
C LYS A 199 -0.06 21.24 -13.38
N VAL A 200 -1.05 20.74 -12.63
CA VAL A 200 -1.69 19.47 -12.89
C VAL A 200 -3.21 19.63 -13.00
N LYS A 201 -3.82 18.70 -13.71
CA LYS A 201 -5.28 18.57 -13.78
C LYS A 201 -5.66 17.12 -13.56
N VAL A 202 -6.84 16.90 -12.99
CA VAL A 202 -7.41 15.57 -12.84
C VAL A 202 -8.06 15.15 -14.15
N LEU A 203 -7.66 13.98 -14.68
CA LEU A 203 -8.30 13.37 -15.84
C LEU A 203 -9.52 12.54 -15.42
N GLY A 204 -9.43 11.86 -14.28
CA GLY A 204 -10.51 11.03 -13.79
C GLY A 204 -10.12 10.25 -12.53
N TYR A 205 -11.12 9.55 -12.00
CA TYR A 205 -10.98 8.70 -10.82
C TYR A 205 -11.36 7.27 -11.18
N SER A 206 -10.79 6.31 -10.45
CA SER A 206 -11.24 4.92 -10.51
C SER A 206 -12.53 4.71 -9.70
N GLY A 207 -13.11 3.51 -9.80
CA GLY A 207 -14.04 3.01 -8.79
C GLY A 207 -13.34 2.82 -7.45
N GLU A 208 -14.12 2.45 -6.43
CA GLU A 208 -13.62 2.22 -5.08
C GLU A 208 -13.13 0.77 -4.93
N TYR A 209 -12.03 0.60 -4.19
CA TYR A 209 -11.39 -0.68 -3.89
C TYR A 209 -11.11 -0.78 -2.40
N PRO A 210 -10.94 -2.01 -1.84
CA PRO A 210 -10.63 -2.15 -0.43
C PRO A 210 -9.36 -1.38 -0.06
N GLN A 211 -9.40 -0.75 1.12
CA GLN A 211 -8.34 0.08 1.67
C GLN A 211 -7.13 -0.75 2.14
N TYR A 212 -6.06 -0.09 2.48
CA TYR A 212 -4.82 -0.69 2.99
C TYR A 212 -5.09 -1.55 4.22
N PRO A 213 -4.64 -2.81 4.21
CA PRO A 213 -4.75 -3.70 5.36
C PRO A 213 -3.51 -3.66 6.25
N TRP A 214 -3.72 -3.82 7.54
CA TRP A 214 -2.71 -4.33 8.45
C TRP A 214 -2.76 -5.85 8.42
N ALA A 215 -1.60 -6.49 8.31
CA ALA A 215 -1.44 -7.93 8.35
C ALA A 215 -0.39 -8.32 9.38
N MET A 216 -0.50 -9.55 9.91
CA MET A 216 0.46 -10.12 10.84
C MET A 216 0.91 -11.49 10.35
N ARG A 217 2.12 -11.92 10.70
CA ARG A 217 2.52 -13.29 10.46
C ARG A 217 1.68 -14.24 11.30
N SER A 218 1.24 -15.35 10.71
CA SER A 218 0.27 -16.26 11.32
C SER A 218 0.84 -17.05 12.50
N ASN A 219 2.15 -17.15 12.62
CA ASN A 219 2.81 -17.91 13.69
C ASN A 219 3.08 -17.10 14.98
N LEU A 220 2.53 -15.91 15.10
CA LEU A 220 2.46 -15.22 16.40
C LEU A 220 1.57 -16.03 17.35
N SER A 221 1.83 -15.94 18.67
CA SER A 221 0.99 -16.64 19.64
C SER A 221 -0.47 -16.21 19.51
N PRO A 222 -1.45 -17.12 19.73
CA PRO A 222 -2.87 -16.78 19.64
C PRO A 222 -3.28 -15.61 20.54
N GLU A 223 -2.69 -15.53 21.73
CA GLU A 223 -2.96 -14.43 22.68
C GLU A 223 -2.45 -13.09 22.13
N LEU A 224 -1.26 -13.07 21.55
CA LEU A 224 -0.70 -11.86 20.95
C LEU A 224 -1.51 -11.42 19.72
N LYS A 225 -1.92 -12.37 18.87
CA LYS A 225 -2.75 -12.05 17.70
C LYS A 225 -4.06 -11.39 18.09
N THR A 226 -4.74 -11.93 19.10
CA THR A 226 -5.99 -11.34 19.61
C THR A 226 -5.75 -9.94 20.18
N LYS A 227 -4.71 -9.77 20.98
CA LYS A 227 -4.36 -8.49 21.58
C LYS A 227 -4.01 -7.42 20.54
N VAL A 228 -3.23 -7.78 19.53
CA VAL A 228 -2.89 -6.89 18.42
C VAL A 228 -4.14 -6.46 17.66
N ARG A 229 -5.02 -7.41 17.32
CA ARG A 229 -6.27 -7.11 16.63
C ARG A 229 -7.15 -6.15 17.42
N ASP A 230 -7.34 -6.41 18.70
CA ASP A 230 -8.17 -5.58 19.58
C ASP A 230 -7.57 -4.18 19.76
N VAL A 231 -6.26 -4.08 19.93
CA VAL A 231 -5.56 -2.79 20.09
C VAL A 231 -5.73 -1.94 18.83
N PHE A 232 -5.52 -2.49 17.63
CA PHE A 232 -5.66 -1.74 16.39
C PHE A 232 -7.08 -1.27 16.12
N VAL A 233 -8.06 -2.15 16.30
CA VAL A 233 -9.49 -1.79 16.10
C VAL A 233 -9.95 -0.77 17.13
N GLY A 234 -9.34 -0.76 18.30
CA GLY A 234 -9.64 0.19 19.38
C GLY A 234 -8.89 1.52 19.32
N ILE A 235 -8.01 1.74 18.33
CA ILE A 235 -7.29 3.02 18.22
C ILE A 235 -8.28 4.15 17.94
N ASP A 236 -8.32 5.13 18.83
CA ASP A 236 -9.13 6.35 18.73
C ASP A 236 -8.30 7.63 18.90
N ASP A 237 -6.98 7.49 19.10
CA ASP A 237 -6.06 8.62 19.24
C ASP A 237 -5.88 9.36 17.90
N PRO A 238 -6.31 10.64 17.82
CA PRO A 238 -6.20 11.42 16.59
C PRO A 238 -4.77 11.60 16.09
N GLU A 239 -3.78 11.63 16.99
CA GLU A 239 -2.37 11.76 16.59
C GLU A 239 -1.86 10.51 15.88
N VAL A 240 -2.34 9.32 16.28
CA VAL A 240 -2.01 8.06 15.61
C VAL A 240 -2.72 7.97 14.27
N LEU A 241 -4.03 8.20 14.25
CA LEU A 241 -4.89 8.03 13.08
C LEU A 241 -4.59 9.02 11.96
N ARG A 242 -4.23 10.27 12.30
CA ARG A 242 -3.91 11.31 11.32
C ARG A 242 -2.81 10.89 10.35
N ASN A 243 -1.81 10.15 10.83
CA ASN A 243 -0.68 9.71 10.01
C ASN A 243 -1.08 8.68 8.94
N PHE A 244 -2.22 8.04 9.12
CA PHE A 244 -2.85 7.14 8.14
C PHE A 244 -3.98 7.82 7.37
N LYS A 245 -4.23 9.10 7.64
CA LYS A 245 -5.37 9.86 7.09
C LYS A 245 -6.70 9.16 7.41
N ALA A 246 -6.74 8.44 8.53
CA ALA A 246 -7.81 7.54 8.92
C ALA A 246 -8.67 8.12 10.05
N GLU A 247 -9.93 7.71 10.09
CA GLU A 247 -10.84 7.94 11.22
C GLU A 247 -10.75 6.79 12.22
N ALA A 248 -10.45 5.59 11.75
CA ALA A 248 -10.38 4.36 12.53
C ALA A 248 -9.71 3.25 11.73
N PHE A 249 -9.41 2.14 12.43
CA PHE A 249 -9.17 0.85 11.81
C PHE A 249 -10.33 -0.09 12.14
N ALA A 250 -10.79 -0.85 11.17
CA ALA A 250 -11.90 -1.78 11.29
C ALA A 250 -11.46 -3.21 10.98
N PRO A 251 -12.20 -4.25 11.40
CA PRO A 251 -11.92 -5.62 11.01
C PRO A 251 -11.96 -5.80 9.50
N ILE A 252 -11.14 -6.73 8.98
CA ILE A 252 -11.06 -7.07 7.55
C ILE A 252 -10.74 -8.56 7.41
N THR A 253 -11.10 -9.14 6.27
CA THR A 253 -10.81 -10.53 5.94
C THR A 253 -10.01 -10.63 4.63
N ASP A 254 -9.30 -11.75 4.44
CA ASP A 254 -8.55 -12.00 3.21
C ASP A 254 -9.45 -11.99 1.97
N ALA A 255 -10.66 -12.53 2.07
CA ALA A 255 -11.60 -12.57 0.94
C ALA A 255 -11.99 -11.19 0.41
N ASP A 256 -11.92 -10.15 1.24
CA ASP A 256 -12.20 -8.78 0.81
C ASP A 256 -11.22 -8.30 -0.28
N TYR A 257 -10.04 -8.93 -0.38
CA TYR A 257 -9.01 -8.62 -1.39
C TYR A 257 -9.08 -9.48 -2.66
N ASP A 258 -10.09 -10.33 -2.80
CA ASP A 258 -10.27 -11.14 -4.01
C ASP A 258 -10.50 -10.29 -5.27
N VAL A 259 -11.10 -9.10 -5.12
CA VAL A 259 -11.24 -8.15 -6.23
C VAL A 259 -9.88 -7.73 -6.80
N ILE A 260 -8.86 -7.61 -5.96
CA ILE A 260 -7.49 -7.27 -6.38
C ILE A 260 -6.85 -8.46 -7.11
N ARG A 261 -7.05 -9.68 -6.63
CA ARG A 261 -6.59 -10.91 -7.29
C ARG A 261 -7.18 -11.05 -8.68
N LYS A 262 -8.48 -10.79 -8.80
CA LYS A 262 -9.19 -10.83 -10.08
C LYS A 262 -8.66 -9.78 -11.06
N MET A 263 -8.41 -8.56 -10.59
CA MET A 263 -7.84 -7.50 -11.42
C MET A 263 -6.46 -7.88 -11.95
N GLY A 264 -5.60 -8.44 -11.11
CA GLY A 264 -4.30 -8.95 -11.52
C GLY A 264 -4.41 -10.03 -12.59
N SER A 265 -5.33 -10.96 -12.43
CA SER A 265 -5.59 -12.01 -13.43
C SER A 265 -6.02 -11.44 -14.77
N LEU A 266 -6.85 -10.40 -14.80
CA LEU A 266 -7.26 -9.73 -16.04
C LEU A 266 -6.09 -9.08 -16.77
N LEU A 267 -5.06 -8.64 -16.06
CA LEU A 267 -3.83 -8.09 -16.63
C LEU A 267 -2.78 -9.18 -16.95
N GLY A 268 -3.07 -10.45 -16.67
CA GLY A 268 -2.13 -11.56 -16.86
C GLY A 268 -0.98 -11.56 -15.86
N LEU A 269 -1.16 -10.95 -14.70
CA LEU A 269 -0.13 -10.88 -13.65
C LEU A 269 -0.17 -12.14 -12.79
N ASP A 270 1.02 -12.69 -12.51
CA ASP A 270 1.23 -13.75 -11.52
C ASP A 270 1.88 -13.15 -10.27
N PHE A 271 1.10 -12.99 -9.22
CA PHE A 271 1.55 -12.36 -7.98
C PHE A 271 2.62 -13.16 -7.25
N ALA A 272 2.66 -14.48 -7.44
CA ALA A 272 3.69 -15.33 -6.83
C ALA A 272 5.09 -15.10 -7.43
N THR A 273 5.16 -14.61 -8.66
CA THR A 273 6.42 -14.40 -9.40
C THR A 273 6.81 -12.92 -9.56
N MET A 274 5.95 -12.03 -9.15
CA MET A 274 6.21 -10.57 -9.22
C MET A 274 7.20 -10.11 -8.15
#